data_ae926e26192e4167d127c8fc811a6af9
#
_entry.id   ae926e26192e4167d127c8fc811a6af9
#
_cell.length_a   1.000
_cell.length_b   1.000
_cell.length_c   1.000
_cell.angle_alpha   90.00
_cell.angle_beta   90.00
_cell.angle_gamma   90.00
#
_symmetry.space_group_name_H-M   'P 1'
#
loop_
_entity.id
_entity.type
_entity.pdbx_description
1 polymer ?
#
loop_
_entity_poly.entity_id
_entity_poly.type
_entity_poly.pdbx_seq_one_letter_code
_entity_poly.pdbx_strand_id
1 'polypeptide(L)'
;MRLNAQEWDKIFIHARELIHEHTGRDIPMAVTEFNSAYDKSFGGETTPDSHYNAIWMANVLGSMIKNGVFMANQWALTAKAGYGGLGLIAQDDVFPSYYTYQMYKKFGSELIYSSSDDPDLPIYAARRSDGALTVMLINLSREEKTKALEIGDQTQIQAEAWLFDPEHKAENMGVLEFSGNVTIPPQSVTLYIVK
;
A
#
# COMPACT_ATOMS: atom_id res chain seq x y z
N MET A 1 9.29 -10.63 5.34
CA MET A 1 8.24 -9.62 5.07
C MET A 1 7.83 -9.58 3.59
N ARG A 2 8.74 -9.53 2.61
CA ARG A 2 8.36 -9.48 1.19
C ARG A 2 7.41 -10.62 0.78
N LEU A 3 7.77 -11.86 1.07
CA LEU A 3 6.90 -13.02 0.80
C LEU A 3 5.59 -12.97 1.59
N ASN A 4 5.63 -12.49 2.82
CA ASN A 4 4.43 -12.32 3.63
C ASN A 4 3.46 -11.31 3.01
N ALA A 5 3.97 -10.20 2.46
CA ALA A 5 3.14 -9.22 1.77
C ALA A 5 2.35 -9.82 0.59
N GLN A 6 2.91 -10.82 -0.10
CA GLN A 6 2.27 -11.54 -1.21
C GLN A 6 1.26 -12.59 -0.75
N GLU A 7 1.32 -13.06 0.49
CA GLU A 7 0.41 -14.07 1.03
C GLU A 7 -0.96 -13.51 1.44
N TRP A 8 -1.08 -12.20 1.66
CA TRP A 8 -2.34 -11.60 2.14
C TRP A 8 -3.51 -11.80 1.18
N ASP A 9 -3.27 -11.70 -0.14
CA ASP A 9 -4.31 -11.99 -1.14
C ASP A 9 -4.86 -13.43 -0.98
N LYS A 10 -3.98 -14.42 -0.84
CA LYS A 10 -4.36 -15.82 -0.65
C LYS A 10 -5.15 -16.05 0.63
N ILE A 11 -4.75 -15.38 1.72
CA ILE A 11 -5.44 -15.46 3.02
C ILE A 11 -6.89 -14.96 2.88
N PHE A 12 -7.09 -13.80 2.25
CA PHE A 12 -8.42 -13.24 2.09
C PHE A 12 -9.30 -14.04 1.12
N ILE A 13 -8.74 -14.51 0.01
CA ILE A 13 -9.46 -15.37 -0.94
C ILE A 13 -9.91 -16.65 -0.23
N HIS A 14 -8.99 -17.34 0.45
CA HIS A 14 -9.31 -18.58 1.16
C HIS A 14 -10.34 -18.38 2.29
N ALA A 15 -10.21 -17.31 3.08
CA ALA A 15 -11.17 -17.00 4.13
C ALA A 15 -12.58 -16.76 3.55
N ARG A 16 -12.69 -16.07 2.41
CA ARG A 16 -13.97 -15.84 1.74
C ARG A 16 -14.58 -17.12 1.20
N GLU A 17 -13.76 -17.99 0.60
CA GLU A 17 -14.21 -19.31 0.13
C GLU A 17 -14.77 -20.15 1.29
N LEU A 18 -14.08 -20.23 2.42
CA LEU A 18 -14.55 -20.94 3.62
C LEU A 18 -15.86 -20.36 4.15
N ILE A 19 -15.97 -19.03 4.22
CA ILE A 19 -17.21 -18.36 4.66
C ILE A 19 -18.35 -18.75 3.72
N HIS A 20 -18.15 -18.69 2.43
CA HIS A 20 -19.17 -19.03 1.45
C HIS A 20 -19.56 -20.52 1.51
N GLU A 21 -18.57 -21.42 1.59
CA GLU A 21 -18.78 -22.87 1.71
C GLU A 21 -19.64 -23.24 2.90
N HIS A 22 -19.38 -22.63 4.06
CA HIS A 22 -20.08 -22.99 5.32
C HIS A 22 -21.38 -22.24 5.56
N THR A 23 -21.58 -21.10 4.92
CA THR A 23 -22.75 -20.24 5.20
C THR A 23 -23.67 -20.03 3.98
N GLY A 24 -23.17 -20.30 2.77
CA GLY A 24 -23.86 -19.95 1.53
C GLY A 24 -23.99 -18.43 1.29
N ARG A 25 -23.25 -17.60 2.04
CA ARG A 25 -23.41 -16.15 2.05
C ARG A 25 -22.06 -15.44 1.88
N ASP A 26 -22.09 -14.28 1.25
CA ASP A 26 -20.96 -13.33 1.24
C ASP A 26 -21.06 -12.45 2.50
N ILE A 27 -20.24 -12.77 3.50
CA ILE A 27 -20.17 -12.01 4.76
C ILE A 27 -18.98 -11.06 4.68
N PRO A 28 -19.16 -9.76 5.00
CA PRO A 28 -18.04 -8.82 5.04
C PRO A 28 -16.96 -9.26 6.04
N MET A 29 -15.70 -9.20 5.60
CA MET A 29 -14.53 -9.52 6.42
C MET A 29 -13.94 -8.25 7.03
N ALA A 30 -13.53 -8.34 8.30
CA ALA A 30 -12.81 -7.28 9.00
C ALA A 30 -11.50 -7.81 9.60
N VAL A 31 -10.44 -7.02 9.53
CA VAL A 31 -9.19 -7.23 10.26
C VAL A 31 -9.19 -6.27 11.45
N THR A 32 -9.54 -6.81 12.61
CA THR A 32 -9.75 -5.99 13.81
C THR A 32 -8.48 -5.47 14.44
N GLU A 33 -7.36 -6.12 14.15
CA GLU A 33 -6.04 -5.72 14.62
C GLU A 33 -4.96 -6.31 13.70
N PHE A 34 -3.99 -5.50 13.26
CA PHE A 34 -2.80 -5.97 12.55
C PHE A 34 -1.60 -5.06 12.75
N ASN A 35 -0.41 -5.67 12.70
CA ASN A 35 0.90 -5.02 12.56
C ASN A 35 1.90 -6.05 12.02
N SER A 36 3.12 -5.65 11.69
CA SER A 36 4.16 -6.56 11.18
C SER A 36 4.81 -7.42 12.26
N ALA A 37 4.80 -6.96 13.51
CA ALA A 37 5.31 -7.70 14.67
C ALA A 37 4.55 -7.28 15.93
N TYR A 38 4.53 -8.16 16.93
CA TYR A 38 3.90 -7.91 18.24
C TYR A 38 4.90 -7.87 19.39
N ASP A 39 6.07 -8.48 19.23
CA ASP A 39 7.07 -8.70 20.27
C ASP A 39 8.30 -7.77 20.14
N LYS A 40 8.63 -7.34 18.93
CA LYS A 40 9.75 -6.46 18.66
C LYS A 40 9.31 -5.25 17.83
N SER A 41 9.26 -4.09 18.47
CA SER A 41 8.74 -2.88 17.84
C SER A 41 9.80 -1.92 17.30
N PHE A 42 11.08 -2.09 17.66
CA PHE A 42 12.17 -1.17 17.30
C PHE A 42 13.43 -1.84 16.78
N GLY A 43 14.18 -1.10 15.97
CA GLY A 43 15.60 -1.31 15.70
C GLY A 43 15.93 -2.48 14.80
N GLY A 44 14.97 -2.99 14.06
CA GLY A 44 15.18 -3.99 13.02
C GLY A 44 14.80 -3.45 11.65
N GLU A 45 15.33 -4.03 10.60
CA GLU A 45 14.99 -3.65 9.23
C GLU A 45 13.50 -3.88 8.90
N THR A 46 12.86 -4.79 9.62
CA THR A 46 11.46 -5.18 9.40
C THR A 46 10.57 -4.95 10.62
N THR A 47 11.06 -4.23 11.62
CA THR A 47 10.24 -3.85 12.79
C THR A 47 9.24 -2.75 12.43
N PRO A 48 8.14 -2.59 13.17
CA PRO A 48 7.09 -1.61 12.88
C PRO A 48 7.55 -0.17 12.67
N ASP A 49 8.65 0.23 13.30
CA ASP A 49 9.28 1.55 13.17
C ASP A 49 10.12 1.73 11.89
N SER A 50 10.32 0.67 11.11
CA SER A 50 11.22 0.72 9.96
C SER A 50 10.56 1.26 8.70
N HIS A 51 11.38 1.81 7.79
CA HIS A 51 10.93 2.21 6.46
C HIS A 51 10.33 1.03 5.69
N TYR A 52 11.01 -0.12 5.70
CA TYR A 52 10.52 -1.30 4.98
C TYR A 52 9.17 -1.81 5.50
N ASN A 53 8.90 -1.65 6.81
CA ASN A 53 7.57 -1.92 7.35
C ASN A 53 6.50 -1.05 6.71
N ALA A 54 6.78 0.22 6.46
CA ALA A 54 5.84 1.13 5.82
C ALA A 54 5.54 0.71 4.36
N ILE A 55 6.54 0.23 3.63
CA ILE A 55 6.35 -0.31 2.27
C ILE A 55 5.55 -1.62 2.30
N TRP A 56 5.87 -2.53 3.25
CA TRP A 56 5.07 -3.73 3.49
C TRP A 56 3.61 -3.39 3.83
N MET A 57 3.39 -2.42 4.71
CA MET A 57 2.07 -1.93 5.11
C MET A 57 1.29 -1.40 3.91
N ALA A 58 1.94 -0.67 3.00
CA ALA A 58 1.31 -0.19 1.79
C ALA A 58 0.74 -1.35 0.95
N ASN A 59 1.50 -2.42 0.76
CA ASN A 59 1.03 -3.58 0.03
C ASN A 59 -0.10 -4.33 0.76
N VAL A 60 0.01 -4.48 2.08
CA VAL A 60 -1.03 -5.15 2.89
C VAL A 60 -2.36 -4.38 2.80
N LEU A 61 -2.34 -3.05 2.92
CA LEU A 61 -3.53 -2.22 2.76
C LEU A 61 -4.11 -2.34 1.34
N GLY A 62 -3.27 -2.32 0.31
CA GLY A 62 -3.71 -2.53 -1.07
C GLY A 62 -4.37 -3.90 -1.28
N SER A 63 -3.80 -4.95 -0.72
CA SER A 63 -4.37 -6.29 -0.73
C SER A 63 -5.73 -6.34 -0.01
N MET A 64 -5.85 -5.72 1.16
CA MET A 64 -7.11 -5.62 1.89
C MET A 64 -8.20 -4.91 1.07
N ILE A 65 -7.86 -3.77 0.45
CA ILE A 65 -8.78 -3.03 -0.43
C ILE A 65 -9.20 -3.88 -1.62
N LYS A 66 -8.24 -4.47 -2.33
CA LYS A 66 -8.47 -5.33 -3.50
C LYS A 66 -9.39 -6.50 -3.17
N ASN A 67 -9.25 -7.09 -1.99
CA ASN A 67 -10.07 -8.22 -1.54
C ASN A 67 -11.34 -7.79 -0.80
N GLY A 68 -11.72 -6.52 -0.82
CA GLY A 68 -12.97 -6.03 -0.24
C GLY A 68 -13.05 -6.25 1.28
N VAL A 69 -11.95 -6.10 1.99
CA VAL A 69 -11.95 -6.07 3.45
C VAL A 69 -12.69 -4.82 3.92
N PHE A 70 -13.78 -5.03 4.67
CA PHE A 70 -14.68 -3.96 5.09
C PHE A 70 -14.02 -2.96 6.05
N MET A 71 -13.17 -3.45 6.93
CA MET A 71 -12.50 -2.66 7.96
C MET A 71 -11.15 -3.28 8.29
N ALA A 72 -10.13 -2.43 8.47
CA ALA A 72 -8.82 -2.85 8.95
C ALA A 72 -8.28 -1.85 9.98
N ASN A 73 -7.90 -2.32 11.16
CA ASN A 73 -7.36 -1.48 12.22
C ASN A 73 -5.90 -1.82 12.48
N GLN A 74 -5.00 -0.89 12.23
CA GLN A 74 -3.62 -1.05 12.64
C GLN A 74 -3.50 -0.90 14.16
N TRP A 75 -2.75 -1.75 14.79
CA TRP A 75 -2.30 -1.61 16.17
C TRP A 75 -0.91 -0.97 16.21
N ALA A 76 -0.77 0.34 16.56
CA ALA A 76 -1.84 1.23 16.98
C ALA A 76 -1.58 2.67 16.49
N LEU A 77 -2.47 3.63 16.81
CA LEU A 77 -2.21 5.04 16.52
C LEU A 77 -1.00 5.56 17.33
N THR A 78 -1.01 5.31 18.62
CA THR A 78 0.12 5.59 19.54
C THR A 78 0.37 4.37 20.41
N ALA A 79 1.60 4.19 20.87
CA ALA A 79 1.93 3.14 21.82
C ALA A 79 2.69 3.73 23.02
N LYS A 80 2.51 3.12 24.20
CA LYS A 80 3.23 3.51 25.41
C LYS A 80 4.73 3.21 25.31
N ALA A 81 5.51 3.81 26.19
CA ALA A 81 6.94 3.54 26.31
C ALA A 81 7.26 2.02 26.31
N GLY A 82 8.28 1.64 25.57
CA GLY A 82 8.68 0.22 25.36
C GLY A 82 7.96 -0.49 24.21
N TYR A 83 6.83 0.03 23.73
CA TYR A 83 6.08 -0.49 22.58
C TYR A 83 5.89 0.57 21.49
N GLY A 84 6.62 1.67 21.59
CA GLY A 84 6.41 2.88 20.78
C GLY A 84 6.45 2.64 19.28
N GLY A 85 7.31 1.75 18.79
CA GLY A 85 7.41 1.43 17.37
C GLY A 85 6.16 0.81 16.75
N LEU A 86 5.22 0.29 17.54
CA LEU A 86 3.94 -0.18 17.05
C LEU A 86 3.00 0.95 16.63
N GLY A 87 3.23 2.18 17.12
CA GLY A 87 2.42 3.34 16.80
C GLY A 87 2.69 3.91 15.41
N LEU A 88 1.76 4.72 14.92
CA LEU A 88 1.98 5.63 13.78
C LEU A 88 2.62 6.94 14.24
N ILE A 89 2.32 7.35 15.47
CA ILE A 89 2.73 8.62 16.08
C ILE A 89 3.63 8.31 17.26
N ALA A 90 4.86 8.82 17.21
CA ALA A 90 5.80 8.89 18.31
C ALA A 90 5.53 10.15 19.17
N GLN A 91 6.31 10.34 20.25
CA GLN A 91 6.13 11.47 21.14
C GLN A 91 6.30 12.83 20.42
N ASP A 92 7.36 12.94 19.61
CA ASP A 92 7.76 14.21 18.95
C ASP A 92 7.87 14.07 17.41
N ASP A 93 7.47 12.92 16.84
CA ASP A 93 7.60 12.64 15.41
C ASP A 93 6.56 11.58 15.00
N VAL A 94 6.61 11.15 13.74
CA VAL A 94 5.80 10.06 13.17
C VAL A 94 6.71 8.94 12.66
N PHE A 95 6.21 7.71 12.71
CA PHE A 95 6.90 6.57 12.11
C PHE A 95 6.64 6.50 10.60
N PRO A 96 7.50 5.83 9.83
CA PRO A 96 7.37 5.73 8.37
C PRO A 96 6.00 5.26 7.89
N SER A 97 5.32 4.36 8.59
CA SER A 97 3.97 3.89 8.27
C SER A 97 2.91 5.01 8.24
N TYR A 98 3.13 6.13 8.92
CA TYR A 98 2.28 7.31 8.83
C TYR A 98 2.19 7.85 7.39
N TYR A 99 3.32 7.87 6.67
CA TYR A 99 3.37 8.35 5.29
C TYR A 99 2.65 7.41 4.32
N THR A 100 2.62 6.10 4.61
CA THR A 100 1.77 5.15 3.88
C THR A 100 0.31 5.56 3.94
N TYR A 101 -0.20 5.92 5.12
CA TYR A 101 -1.57 6.42 5.26
C TYR A 101 -1.79 7.76 4.56
N GLN A 102 -0.80 8.64 4.54
CA GLN A 102 -0.90 9.89 3.76
C GLN A 102 -1.03 9.62 2.25
N MET A 103 -0.34 8.60 1.72
CA MET A 103 -0.50 8.16 0.32
C MET A 103 -1.92 7.62 0.08
N TYR A 104 -2.42 6.74 0.96
CA TYR A 104 -3.77 6.18 0.82
C TYR A 104 -4.89 7.19 1.00
N LYS A 105 -4.70 8.29 1.74
CA LYS A 105 -5.67 9.40 1.79
C LYS A 105 -5.92 10.08 0.43
N LYS A 106 -4.98 9.93 -0.51
CA LYS A 106 -5.09 10.48 -1.86
C LYS A 106 -5.62 9.45 -2.86
N PHE A 107 -5.63 8.18 -2.48
CA PHE A 107 -6.12 7.07 -3.28
C PHE A 107 -7.64 7.14 -3.44
N GLY A 108 -8.16 6.61 -4.56
CA GLY A 108 -9.59 6.60 -4.83
C GLY A 108 -10.37 5.58 -3.97
N SER A 109 -11.69 5.69 -4.02
CA SER A 109 -12.61 4.81 -3.27
C SER A 109 -13.37 3.82 -4.16
N GLU A 110 -13.35 3.99 -5.48
CA GLU A 110 -13.94 3.05 -6.45
C GLU A 110 -12.83 2.21 -7.07
N LEU A 111 -12.72 0.95 -6.66
CA LEU A 111 -11.65 0.06 -7.11
C LEU A 111 -11.73 -0.18 -8.62
N ILE A 112 -10.60 -0.03 -9.31
CA ILE A 112 -10.41 -0.32 -10.73
C ILE A 112 -9.50 -1.55 -10.86
N TYR A 113 -9.82 -2.42 -11.80
CA TYR A 113 -8.96 -3.57 -12.09
C TYR A 113 -7.53 -3.12 -12.41
N SER A 114 -6.58 -3.75 -11.77
CA SER A 114 -5.15 -3.54 -12.01
C SER A 114 -4.38 -4.83 -11.80
N SER A 115 -3.33 -5.05 -12.56
CA SER A 115 -2.48 -6.24 -12.47
C SER A 115 -1.02 -5.90 -12.76
N SER A 116 -0.12 -6.63 -12.14
CA SER A 116 1.32 -6.57 -12.39
C SER A 116 1.85 -7.98 -12.65
N ASP A 117 2.77 -8.11 -13.58
CA ASP A 117 3.52 -9.34 -13.86
C ASP A 117 4.72 -9.56 -12.92
N ASP A 118 5.05 -8.52 -12.13
CA ASP A 118 6.16 -8.54 -11.17
C ASP A 118 5.61 -8.60 -9.74
N PRO A 119 5.80 -9.74 -9.02
CA PRO A 119 5.31 -9.90 -7.66
C PRO A 119 5.96 -8.94 -6.65
N ASP A 120 7.10 -8.36 -6.98
CA ASP A 120 7.76 -7.36 -6.16
C ASP A 120 7.34 -5.92 -6.49
N LEU A 121 6.46 -5.76 -7.49
CA LEU A 121 5.90 -4.47 -7.90
C LEU A 121 4.37 -4.53 -7.99
N PRO A 122 3.66 -4.82 -6.89
CA PRO A 122 2.20 -4.77 -6.89
C PRO A 122 1.67 -3.39 -7.28
N ILE A 123 0.51 -3.42 -7.97
CA ILE A 123 -0.18 -2.24 -8.46
C ILE A 123 -1.63 -2.25 -7.98
N TYR A 124 -2.12 -1.10 -7.59
CA TYR A 124 -3.50 -0.86 -7.19
C TYR A 124 -4.04 0.38 -7.88
N ALA A 125 -5.26 0.30 -8.39
CA ALA A 125 -5.90 1.43 -9.05
C ALA A 125 -7.30 1.67 -8.51
N ALA A 126 -7.69 2.95 -8.39
CA ALA A 126 -9.02 3.32 -7.97
C ALA A 126 -9.40 4.70 -8.52
N ARG A 127 -10.70 4.91 -8.75
CA ARG A 127 -11.26 6.20 -9.13
C ARG A 127 -11.66 7.00 -7.90
N ARG A 128 -11.30 8.26 -7.88
CA ARG A 128 -11.72 9.23 -6.87
C ARG A 128 -13.10 9.80 -7.21
N SER A 129 -13.75 10.36 -6.20
CA SER A 129 -15.05 11.04 -6.37
C SER A 129 -15.02 12.25 -7.30
N ASP A 130 -13.85 12.87 -7.52
CA ASP A 130 -13.64 13.95 -8.48
C ASP A 130 -13.38 13.47 -9.91
N GLY A 131 -13.45 12.15 -10.15
CA GLY A 131 -13.23 11.49 -11.44
C GLY A 131 -11.79 11.12 -11.74
N ALA A 132 -10.81 11.61 -10.98
CA ALA A 132 -9.40 11.28 -11.19
C ALA A 132 -9.13 9.79 -10.96
N LEU A 133 -8.32 9.19 -11.83
CA LEU A 133 -7.80 7.85 -11.64
C LEU A 133 -6.54 7.92 -10.79
N THR A 134 -6.48 7.11 -9.74
CA THR A 134 -5.28 6.95 -8.91
C THR A 134 -4.66 5.60 -9.17
N VAL A 135 -3.35 5.57 -9.40
CA VAL A 135 -2.56 4.36 -9.63
C VAL A 135 -1.41 4.34 -8.64
N MET A 136 -1.40 3.34 -7.77
CA MET A 136 -0.38 3.16 -6.75
C MET A 136 0.49 1.96 -7.10
N LEU A 137 1.80 2.19 -7.24
CA LEU A 137 2.82 1.16 -7.44
C LEU A 137 3.67 1.07 -6.18
N ILE A 138 3.95 -0.16 -5.74
CA ILE A 138 4.70 -0.42 -4.51
C ILE A 138 5.89 -1.30 -4.85
N ASN A 139 7.09 -0.74 -4.78
CA ASN A 139 8.31 -1.53 -5.01
C ASN A 139 8.79 -2.15 -3.70
N LEU A 140 8.55 -3.44 -3.55
CA LEU A 140 8.98 -4.25 -2.39
C LEU A 140 10.46 -4.65 -2.45
N SER A 141 11.12 -4.47 -3.60
CA SER A 141 12.51 -4.87 -3.81
C SER A 141 13.50 -3.78 -3.41
N ARG A 142 14.77 -4.15 -3.31
CA ARG A 142 15.88 -3.23 -3.08
C ARG A 142 16.48 -2.66 -4.38
N GLU A 143 15.84 -2.95 -5.50
CA GLU A 143 16.30 -2.52 -6.83
C GLU A 143 15.26 -1.59 -7.43
N GLU A 144 15.73 -0.61 -8.19
CA GLU A 144 14.88 0.22 -9.03
C GLU A 144 14.20 -0.66 -10.10
N LYS A 145 12.96 -0.38 -10.40
CA LYS A 145 12.15 -1.11 -11.37
C LYS A 145 11.68 -0.17 -12.48
N THR A 146 12.03 -0.49 -13.73
CA THR A 146 11.44 0.19 -14.90
C THR A 146 10.49 -0.78 -15.60
N LYS A 147 9.23 -0.40 -15.71
CA LYS A 147 8.15 -1.21 -16.28
C LYS A 147 7.22 -0.37 -17.15
N ALA A 148 6.62 -1.00 -18.13
CA ALA A 148 5.52 -0.40 -18.86
C ALA A 148 4.31 -0.23 -17.93
N LEU A 149 3.73 0.98 -17.94
CA LEU A 149 2.46 1.27 -17.28
C LEU A 149 1.43 1.61 -18.35
N GLU A 150 0.45 0.74 -18.48
CA GLU A 150 -0.66 0.91 -19.42
C GLU A 150 -1.91 1.35 -18.67
N ILE A 151 -2.56 2.40 -19.15
CA ILE A 151 -3.83 2.94 -18.59
C ILE A 151 -4.85 3.01 -19.72
N GLY A 152 -5.64 1.96 -19.87
CA GLY A 152 -6.57 1.83 -20.99
C GLY A 152 -5.85 2.01 -22.34
N ASP A 153 -6.42 2.79 -23.24
CA ASP A 153 -5.86 3.09 -24.55
C ASP A 153 -4.99 4.36 -24.60
N GLN A 154 -4.60 4.88 -23.41
CA GLN A 154 -3.81 6.11 -23.36
C GLN A 154 -2.37 5.85 -23.76
N THR A 155 -1.89 6.55 -24.78
CA THR A 155 -0.50 6.47 -25.28
C THR A 155 0.43 7.49 -24.63
N GLN A 156 -0.14 8.54 -24.03
CA GLN A 156 0.57 9.57 -23.28
C GLN A 156 -0.22 9.88 -22.02
N ILE A 157 0.44 9.84 -20.90
CA ILE A 157 -0.15 10.02 -19.58
C ILE A 157 0.45 11.25 -18.93
N GLN A 158 -0.42 12.13 -18.44
CA GLN A 158 -0.05 13.23 -17.57
C GLN A 158 -0.63 12.96 -16.18
N ALA A 159 0.24 12.91 -15.17
CA ALA A 159 -0.16 12.58 -13.82
C ALA A 159 0.56 13.44 -12.78
N GLU A 160 -0.17 13.87 -11.77
CA GLU A 160 0.44 14.37 -10.54
C GLU A 160 1.05 13.18 -9.80
N ALA A 161 2.36 13.24 -9.52
CA ALA A 161 3.10 12.15 -8.88
C ALA A 161 3.39 12.45 -7.42
N TRP A 162 3.20 11.46 -6.57
CA TRP A 162 3.57 11.48 -5.16
C TRP A 162 4.51 10.32 -4.87
N LEU A 163 5.54 10.57 -4.06
CA LEU A 163 6.57 9.58 -3.73
C LEU A 163 6.78 9.47 -2.22
N PHE A 164 6.83 8.23 -1.76
CA PHE A 164 7.31 7.85 -0.43
C PHE A 164 8.43 6.83 -0.59
N ASP A 165 9.64 7.22 -0.21
CA ASP A 165 10.86 6.40 -0.18
C ASP A 165 11.75 6.86 0.98
N PRO A 166 12.99 6.38 1.16
CA PRO A 166 13.87 6.82 2.25
C PRO A 166 14.17 8.32 2.28
N GLU A 167 14.08 9.01 1.13
CA GLU A 167 14.41 10.43 0.98
C GLU A 167 13.17 11.33 0.93
N HIS A 168 12.01 10.77 0.49
CA HIS A 168 10.77 11.51 0.28
C HIS A 168 9.65 11.02 1.21
N LYS A 169 9.10 11.93 2.00
CA LYS A 169 8.08 11.65 3.03
C LYS A 169 6.67 11.88 2.50
N ALA A 170 6.20 11.06 1.55
CA ALA A 170 4.93 11.23 0.83
C ALA A 170 4.86 12.62 0.15
N GLU A 171 5.87 12.95 -0.61
CA GLU A 171 6.07 14.26 -1.22
C GLU A 171 5.46 14.34 -2.62
N ASN A 172 4.98 15.54 -2.96
CA ASN A 172 4.48 15.84 -4.30
C ASN A 172 5.66 16.13 -5.23
N MET A 173 5.86 15.27 -6.22
CA MET A 173 6.93 15.38 -7.22
C MET A 173 6.53 16.25 -8.42
N GLY A 174 5.35 16.88 -8.37
CA GLY A 174 4.81 17.65 -9.46
C GLY A 174 4.07 16.83 -10.51
N VAL A 175 3.87 17.43 -11.66
CA VAL A 175 3.20 16.77 -12.80
C VAL A 175 4.27 16.14 -13.70
N LEU A 176 4.11 14.84 -13.93
CA LEU A 176 4.98 14.07 -14.84
C LEU A 176 4.21 13.72 -16.10
N GLU A 177 4.92 13.70 -17.22
CA GLU A 177 4.43 13.18 -18.50
C GLU A 177 5.26 11.96 -18.89
N PHE A 178 4.59 10.87 -19.21
CA PHE A 178 5.26 9.66 -19.67
C PHE A 178 4.43 8.92 -20.72
N SER A 179 5.14 8.19 -21.56
CA SER A 179 4.56 7.32 -22.59
C SER A 179 5.10 5.91 -22.42
N GLY A 180 4.30 5.05 -21.80
CA GLY A 180 4.59 3.63 -21.59
C GLY A 180 5.41 3.35 -20.33
N ASN A 181 6.70 3.65 -20.27
CA ASN A 181 7.55 3.23 -19.15
C ASN A 181 7.53 4.21 -17.97
N VAL A 182 7.49 3.64 -16.76
CA VAL A 182 7.71 4.35 -15.49
C VAL A 182 8.85 3.69 -14.73
N THR A 183 9.60 4.51 -13.99
CA THR A 183 10.69 4.04 -13.13
C THR A 183 10.30 4.25 -11.68
N ILE A 184 10.33 3.17 -10.91
CA ILE A 184 9.88 3.12 -9.51
C ILE A 184 11.09 2.84 -8.62
N PRO A 185 11.45 3.78 -7.73
CA PRO A 185 12.61 3.64 -6.83
C PRO A 185 12.54 2.38 -5.97
N PRO A 186 13.68 1.90 -5.43
CA PRO A 186 13.69 0.76 -4.52
C PRO A 186 12.94 1.08 -3.23
N GLN A 187 12.25 0.08 -2.68
CA GLN A 187 11.53 0.18 -1.39
C GLN A 187 10.70 1.47 -1.30
N SER A 188 9.80 1.67 -2.25
CA SER A 188 9.03 2.91 -2.40
C SER A 188 7.54 2.66 -2.65
N VAL A 189 6.76 3.70 -2.40
CA VAL A 189 5.37 3.82 -2.84
C VAL A 189 5.28 5.03 -3.76
N THR A 190 4.88 4.79 -5.00
CA THR A 190 4.62 5.84 -5.99
C THR A 190 3.13 5.88 -6.28
N LEU A 191 2.52 7.07 -6.18
CA LEU A 191 1.12 7.30 -6.51
C LEU A 191 1.02 8.30 -7.66
N TYR A 192 0.40 7.88 -8.75
CA TYR A 192 0.01 8.74 -9.86
C TYR A 192 -1.46 9.11 -9.75
N ILE A 193 -1.78 10.39 -9.93
CA ILE A 193 -3.14 10.92 -10.00
C ILE A 193 -3.35 11.47 -11.41
N VAL A 194 -4.08 10.73 -12.22
CA VAL A 194 -4.41 11.02 -13.62
C VAL A 194 -5.77 11.68 -13.68
N LYS A 195 -5.86 12.85 -14.31
CA LYS A 195 -7.10 13.65 -14.44
C LYS A 195 -7.73 13.50 -15.81
#